data_34ff97496a2816f77ef9d9ce3bf9e4e4
#
_entry.id   34ff97496a2816f77ef9d9ce3bf9e4e4
#
_cell.length_a   1.000
_cell.length_b   1.000
_cell.length_c   1.000
_cell.angle_alpha   90.00
_cell.angle_beta   90.00
_cell.angle_gamma   90.00
#
_symmetry.space_group_name_H-M   'P 1'
#
loop_
_entity.id
_entity.type
_entity.pdbx_description
1 polymer ?
#
loop_
_entity_poly.entity_id
_entity_poly.type
_entity_poly.pdbx_seq_one_letter_code
_entity_poly.pdbx_strand_id
1 'polypeptide(L)'
;FSAVVKPAADGLMEIYLGSISEASVCGSANTAIDMGGDGTEQVLKYIYDNLDAFRLIFCNSAGTEYEDYFDRLAETEEKFYREFVRKYAKEPQKISDFFIHVVCRTGWQYVFEVVSHDIPYEEAQGFMKSIREYSFAGWKRVME
;
A
#
# COMPACT_ATOMS: atom_id res chain seq x y z
N PHE A 1 -10.08 9.18 -20.95
CA PHE A 1 -9.34 8.96 -19.69
C PHE A 1 -9.68 7.61 -19.09
N SER A 2 -10.93 7.35 -18.81
CA SER A 2 -11.38 6.10 -18.18
C SER A 2 -10.99 4.86 -18.99
N ALA A 3 -11.11 4.90 -20.30
CA ALA A 3 -10.76 3.78 -21.18
C ALA A 3 -9.28 3.39 -21.08
N VAL A 4 -8.41 4.36 -20.77
CA VAL A 4 -6.95 4.13 -20.62
C VAL A 4 -6.61 3.61 -19.23
N VAL A 5 -7.21 4.19 -18.18
CA VAL A 5 -6.81 3.92 -16.81
C VAL A 5 -7.58 2.81 -16.12
N LYS A 6 -8.83 2.57 -16.51
CA LYS A 6 -9.70 1.59 -15.84
C LYS A 6 -9.10 0.18 -15.77
N PRO A 7 -8.58 -0.40 -16.85
CA PRO A 7 -7.98 -1.74 -16.76
C PRO A 7 -6.81 -1.80 -15.77
N ALA A 8 -5.96 -0.78 -15.78
CA ALA A 8 -4.81 -0.71 -14.86
C ALA A 8 -5.27 -0.54 -13.42
N ALA A 9 -6.21 0.35 -13.15
CA ALA A 9 -6.74 0.59 -11.81
C ALA A 9 -7.43 -0.64 -11.24
N ASP A 10 -8.27 -1.31 -12.04
CA ASP A 10 -8.96 -2.53 -11.61
C ASP A 10 -7.97 -3.66 -11.35
N GLY A 11 -6.94 -3.81 -12.18
CA GLY A 11 -5.91 -4.81 -12.01
C GLY A 11 -5.09 -4.59 -10.74
N LEU A 12 -4.73 -3.36 -10.41
CA LEU A 12 -4.04 -3.05 -9.17
C LEU A 12 -4.89 -3.40 -7.95
N MET A 13 -6.16 -3.03 -7.97
CA MET A 13 -7.08 -3.34 -6.87
C MET A 13 -7.18 -4.85 -6.66
N GLU A 14 -7.27 -5.63 -7.73
CA GLU A 14 -7.33 -7.09 -7.66
C GLU A 14 -6.05 -7.68 -7.04
N ILE A 15 -4.88 -7.25 -7.49
CA ILE A 15 -3.58 -7.70 -6.94
C ILE A 15 -3.48 -7.34 -5.47
N TYR A 16 -3.86 -6.13 -5.13
CA TYR A 16 -3.77 -5.61 -3.77
C TYR A 16 -4.70 -6.35 -2.81
N LEU A 17 -5.97 -6.55 -3.20
CA LEU A 17 -6.94 -7.30 -2.40
C LEU A 17 -6.51 -8.76 -2.22
N GLY A 18 -5.94 -9.38 -3.24
CA GLY A 18 -5.39 -10.73 -3.15
C GLY A 18 -4.27 -10.82 -2.12
N SER A 19 -3.34 -9.87 -2.14
CA SER A 19 -2.24 -9.78 -1.18
C SER A 19 -2.72 -9.62 0.26
N ILE A 20 -3.69 -8.74 0.50
CA ILE A 20 -4.29 -8.54 1.82
C ILE A 20 -5.00 -9.81 2.30
N SER A 21 -5.76 -10.46 1.43
CA SER A 21 -6.47 -11.70 1.74
C SER A 21 -5.52 -12.80 2.21
N GLU A 22 -4.40 -12.98 1.51
CA GLU A 22 -3.37 -13.96 1.87
C GLU A 22 -2.75 -13.63 3.23
N ALA A 23 -2.38 -12.38 3.45
CA ALA A 23 -1.78 -11.92 4.70
C ALA A 23 -2.74 -12.07 5.90
N SER A 24 -4.03 -11.88 5.69
CA SER A 24 -5.03 -11.92 6.78
C SER A 24 -5.28 -13.32 7.33
N VAL A 25 -4.96 -14.37 6.57
CA VAL A 25 -5.17 -15.77 7.01
C VAL A 25 -3.90 -16.44 7.51
N CYS A 26 -2.78 -15.72 7.58
CA CYS A 26 -1.53 -16.31 8.06
C CYS A 26 -1.54 -16.48 9.58
N GLY A 27 -0.66 -17.35 10.09
CA GLY A 27 -0.66 -17.77 11.49
C GLY A 27 0.18 -16.92 12.44
N SER A 28 0.92 -15.92 11.95
CA SER A 28 1.80 -15.10 12.80
C SER A 28 1.97 -13.69 12.25
N ALA A 29 2.32 -12.75 13.16
CA ALA A 29 2.61 -11.37 12.80
C ALA A 29 3.79 -11.26 11.82
N ASN A 30 4.87 -11.99 12.08
CA ASN A 30 6.05 -11.96 11.21
C ASN A 30 5.73 -12.47 9.80
N THR A 31 4.96 -13.54 9.69
CA THR A 31 4.54 -14.07 8.39
C THR A 31 3.65 -13.07 7.65
N ALA A 32 2.71 -12.42 8.36
CA ALA A 32 1.86 -11.39 7.76
C ALA A 32 2.68 -10.22 7.21
N ILE A 33 3.70 -9.79 7.95
CA ILE A 33 4.59 -8.70 7.55
C ILE A 33 5.40 -9.09 6.31
N ASP A 34 5.96 -10.30 6.28
CA ASP A 34 6.71 -10.80 5.12
C ASP A 34 5.84 -10.90 3.87
N MET A 35 4.63 -11.43 4.00
CA MET A 35 3.68 -11.51 2.90
C MET A 35 3.26 -10.13 2.40
N GLY A 36 3.09 -9.16 3.32
CA GLY A 36 2.81 -7.77 2.97
C GLY A 36 3.94 -7.14 2.18
N GLY A 37 5.20 -7.45 2.51
CA GLY A 37 6.36 -7.00 1.76
C GLY A 37 6.40 -7.56 0.34
N ASP A 38 6.12 -8.85 0.18
CA ASP A 38 6.02 -9.49 -1.14
C ASP A 38 4.89 -8.87 -1.97
N GLY A 39 3.76 -8.57 -1.33
CA GLY A 39 2.65 -7.88 -1.96
C GLY A 39 3.03 -6.49 -2.44
N THR A 40 3.82 -5.77 -1.66
CA THR A 40 4.31 -4.43 -2.04
C THR A 40 5.19 -4.50 -3.28
N GLU A 41 6.06 -5.50 -3.38
CA GLU A 41 6.89 -5.70 -4.58
C GLU A 41 6.04 -5.98 -5.81
N GLN A 42 5.00 -6.80 -5.69
CA GLN A 42 4.07 -7.11 -6.77
C GLN A 42 3.31 -5.84 -7.23
N VAL A 43 2.85 -5.04 -6.28
CA VAL A 43 2.16 -3.78 -6.56
C VAL A 43 3.07 -2.82 -7.31
N LEU A 44 4.30 -2.64 -6.83
CA LEU A 44 5.27 -1.74 -7.48
C LEU A 44 5.57 -2.18 -8.91
N LYS A 45 5.80 -3.48 -9.12
CA LYS A 45 6.06 -4.02 -10.46
C LYS A 45 4.88 -3.77 -11.39
N TYR A 46 3.67 -4.02 -10.93
CA TYR A 46 2.46 -3.81 -11.72
C TYR A 46 2.31 -2.34 -12.11
N ILE A 47 2.55 -1.42 -11.18
CA ILE A 47 2.48 0.02 -11.46
C ILE A 47 3.48 0.41 -12.54
N TYR A 48 4.73 -0.07 -12.45
CA TYR A 48 5.75 0.24 -13.45
C TYR A 48 5.49 -0.43 -14.79
N ASP A 49 4.87 -1.61 -14.83
CA ASP A 49 4.45 -2.26 -16.07
C ASP A 49 3.29 -1.51 -16.76
N ASN A 50 2.57 -0.64 -16.02
CA ASN A 50 1.45 0.16 -16.50
C ASN A 50 1.66 1.64 -16.19
N LEU A 51 2.89 2.12 -16.32
CA LEU A 51 3.32 3.41 -15.79
C LEU A 51 2.54 4.60 -16.34
N ASP A 52 2.24 4.60 -17.65
CA ASP A 52 1.50 5.72 -18.27
C ASP A 52 0.11 5.87 -17.67
N ALA A 53 -0.59 4.76 -17.44
CA ALA A 53 -1.90 4.78 -16.80
C ALA A 53 -1.82 5.30 -15.36
N PHE A 54 -0.82 4.85 -14.60
CA PHE A 54 -0.66 5.28 -13.20
C PHE A 54 -0.18 6.72 -13.07
N ARG A 55 0.60 7.23 -14.01
CA ARG A 55 0.90 8.67 -14.05
C ARG A 55 -0.37 9.49 -14.21
N LEU A 56 -1.30 9.05 -15.06
CA LEU A 56 -2.58 9.73 -15.22
C LEU A 56 -3.40 9.67 -13.92
N ILE A 57 -3.47 8.52 -13.28
CA ILE A 57 -4.21 8.35 -12.02
C ILE A 57 -3.61 9.21 -10.91
N PHE A 58 -2.29 9.21 -10.77
CA PHE A 58 -1.60 9.85 -9.67
C PHE A 58 -1.48 11.36 -9.84
N CYS A 59 -1.23 11.82 -11.06
CA CYS A 59 -0.87 13.21 -11.30
C CYS A 59 -1.94 14.02 -12.05
N ASN A 60 -2.89 13.37 -12.71
CA ASN A 60 -3.82 14.01 -13.62
C ASN A 60 -5.26 13.49 -13.49
N SER A 61 -5.67 13.07 -12.29
CA SER A 61 -7.00 12.49 -12.07
C SER A 61 -8.02 13.47 -11.50
N ALA A 62 -7.65 14.70 -11.21
CA ALA A 62 -8.54 15.71 -10.65
C ALA A 62 -9.78 15.89 -11.53
N GLY A 63 -10.96 15.87 -10.92
CA GLY A 63 -12.25 15.99 -11.62
C GLY A 63 -12.74 14.71 -12.30
N THR A 64 -12.00 13.61 -12.19
CA THR A 64 -12.41 12.31 -12.72
C THR A 64 -12.86 11.37 -11.61
N GLU A 65 -13.43 10.21 -12.00
CA GLU A 65 -13.81 9.16 -11.04
C GLU A 65 -12.61 8.54 -10.30
N TYR A 66 -11.36 8.82 -10.71
CA TYR A 66 -10.14 8.33 -10.09
C TYR A 66 -9.48 9.33 -9.15
N GLU A 67 -10.09 10.48 -8.93
CA GLU A 67 -9.54 11.52 -8.05
C GLU A 67 -9.27 10.99 -6.63
N ASP A 68 -10.14 10.12 -6.13
CA ASP A 68 -10.04 9.54 -4.79
C ASP A 68 -9.50 8.10 -4.78
N TYR A 69 -8.85 7.67 -5.86
CA TYR A 69 -8.40 6.28 -6.02
C TYR A 69 -7.47 5.82 -4.89
N PHE A 70 -6.52 6.67 -4.49
CA PHE A 70 -5.63 6.37 -3.37
C PHE A 70 -6.36 6.29 -2.04
N ASP A 71 -7.34 7.15 -1.84
CA ASP A 71 -8.16 7.13 -0.63
C ASP A 71 -8.89 5.79 -0.51
N ARG A 72 -9.40 5.27 -1.62
CA ARG A 72 -10.07 3.97 -1.64
C ARG A 72 -9.12 2.82 -1.35
N LEU A 73 -7.91 2.85 -1.89
CA LEU A 73 -6.86 1.88 -1.57
C LEU A 73 -6.48 1.93 -0.10
N ALA A 74 -6.25 3.13 0.43
CA ALA A 74 -5.88 3.33 1.82
C ALA A 74 -6.98 2.88 2.80
N GLU A 75 -8.24 3.13 2.48
CA GLU A 75 -9.39 2.66 3.29
C GLU A 75 -9.44 1.14 3.38
N THR A 76 -9.15 0.45 2.29
CA THR A 76 -9.08 -1.01 2.27
C THR A 76 -7.94 -1.51 3.15
N GLU A 77 -6.80 -0.87 3.08
CA GLU A 77 -5.62 -1.19 3.89
C GLU A 77 -5.87 -0.93 5.38
N GLU A 78 -6.58 0.14 5.73
CA GLU A 78 -6.95 0.46 7.10
C GLU A 78 -7.73 -0.68 7.77
N LYS A 79 -8.64 -1.29 7.06
CA LYS A 79 -9.43 -2.43 7.58
C LYS A 79 -8.51 -3.60 7.95
N PHE A 80 -7.56 -3.90 7.08
CA PHE A 80 -6.58 -4.95 7.34
C PHE A 80 -5.73 -4.63 8.56
N TYR A 81 -5.20 -3.40 8.65
CA TYR A 81 -4.32 -3.01 9.76
C TYR A 81 -5.05 -2.93 11.09
N ARG A 82 -6.34 -2.55 11.12
CA ARG A 82 -7.12 -2.60 12.36
C ARG A 82 -7.23 -4.02 12.88
N GLU A 83 -7.51 -4.98 12.01
CA GLU A 83 -7.57 -6.40 12.37
C GLU A 83 -6.19 -6.92 12.80
N PHE A 84 -5.15 -6.54 12.10
CA PHE A 84 -3.77 -6.91 12.41
C PHE A 84 -3.36 -6.41 13.80
N VAL A 85 -3.65 -5.15 14.12
CA VAL A 85 -3.37 -4.56 15.42
C VAL A 85 -4.16 -5.27 16.52
N ARG A 86 -5.45 -5.49 16.31
CA ARG A 86 -6.31 -6.16 17.28
C ARG A 86 -5.82 -7.58 17.59
N LYS A 87 -5.32 -8.28 16.57
CA LYS A 87 -4.90 -9.67 16.68
C LYS A 87 -3.50 -9.84 17.31
N TYR A 88 -2.58 -8.94 16.99
CA TYR A 88 -1.16 -9.14 17.30
C TYR A 88 -0.54 -8.12 18.24
N ALA A 89 -1.13 -6.95 18.43
CA ALA A 89 -0.56 -5.95 19.32
C ALA A 89 -0.68 -6.37 20.79
N LYS A 90 0.35 -6.06 21.57
CA LYS A 90 0.33 -6.31 23.02
C LYS A 90 -0.75 -5.51 23.72
N GLU A 91 -0.90 -4.23 23.33
CA GLU A 91 -1.89 -3.32 23.88
C GLU A 91 -2.61 -2.60 22.73
N PRO A 92 -3.57 -3.29 22.06
CA PRO A 92 -4.23 -2.75 20.87
C PRO A 92 -4.90 -1.39 21.11
N GLN A 93 -5.41 -1.15 22.31
CA GLN A 93 -6.10 0.09 22.65
C GLN A 93 -5.19 1.32 22.65
N LYS A 94 -3.86 1.14 22.66
CA LYS A 94 -2.90 2.24 22.58
C LYS A 94 -2.62 2.70 21.16
N ILE A 95 -3.04 1.91 20.17
CA ILE A 95 -2.84 2.22 18.75
C ILE A 95 -4.18 2.75 18.21
N SER A 96 -4.28 4.06 18.00
CA SER A 96 -5.53 4.70 17.59
C SER A 96 -5.88 4.39 16.13
N ASP A 97 -7.17 4.45 15.82
CA ASP A 97 -7.64 4.37 14.44
C ASP A 97 -7.08 5.52 13.59
N PHE A 98 -6.89 6.69 14.18
CA PHE A 98 -6.29 7.82 13.48
C PHE A 98 -4.84 7.54 13.09
N PHE A 99 -4.06 6.92 13.97
CA PHE A 99 -2.70 6.51 13.65
C PHE A 99 -2.69 5.57 12.43
N ILE A 100 -3.55 4.54 12.45
CA ILE A 100 -3.66 3.58 11.35
C ILE A 100 -4.07 4.29 10.05
N HIS A 101 -5.05 5.18 10.13
CA HIS A 101 -5.53 5.98 9.00
C HIS A 101 -4.39 6.75 8.32
N VAL A 102 -3.59 7.47 9.11
CA VAL A 102 -2.50 8.30 8.57
C VAL A 102 -1.37 7.43 8.01
N VAL A 103 -1.00 6.36 8.70
CA VAL A 103 0.07 5.47 8.26
C VAL A 103 -0.28 4.79 6.93
N CYS A 104 -1.52 4.35 6.74
CA CYS A 104 -1.94 3.74 5.49
C CYS A 104 -1.89 4.73 4.32
N ARG A 105 -2.32 5.98 4.55
CA ARG A 105 -2.22 7.04 3.53
C ARG A 105 -0.77 7.36 3.18
N THR A 106 0.09 7.43 4.19
CA THR A 106 1.52 7.68 3.99
C THR A 106 2.17 6.59 3.16
N GLY A 107 1.76 5.34 3.34
CA GLY A 107 2.24 4.23 2.53
C GLY A 107 2.01 4.43 1.02
N TRP A 108 0.85 4.93 0.64
CA TRP A 108 0.55 5.24 -0.76
C TRP A 108 1.26 6.49 -1.24
N GLN A 109 1.56 7.43 -0.34
CA GLN A 109 2.37 8.61 -0.69
C GLN A 109 3.78 8.22 -1.14
N TYR A 110 4.38 7.19 -0.55
CA TYR A 110 5.68 6.68 -1.01
C TYR A 110 5.63 6.24 -2.47
N VAL A 111 4.57 5.54 -2.87
CA VAL A 111 4.37 5.10 -4.25
C VAL A 111 4.17 6.30 -5.18
N PHE A 112 3.35 7.27 -4.77
CA PHE A 112 3.15 8.51 -5.51
C PHE A 112 4.48 9.23 -5.77
N GLU A 113 5.34 9.32 -4.76
CA GLU A 113 6.61 10.01 -4.87
C GLU A 113 7.53 9.38 -5.93
N VAL A 114 7.67 8.06 -5.94
CA VAL A 114 8.53 7.42 -6.94
C VAL A 114 8.01 7.56 -8.36
N VAL A 115 6.69 7.55 -8.55
CA VAL A 115 6.08 7.72 -9.87
C VAL A 115 6.16 9.18 -10.33
N SER A 116 5.81 10.13 -9.46
CA SER A 116 5.79 11.56 -9.81
C SER A 116 7.18 12.14 -10.04
N HIS A 117 8.21 11.60 -9.41
CA HIS A 117 9.59 12.01 -9.61
C HIS A 117 10.30 11.24 -10.74
N ASP A 118 9.58 10.41 -11.48
CA ASP A 118 10.13 9.61 -12.59
C ASP A 118 11.33 8.75 -12.16
N ILE A 119 11.27 8.20 -10.95
CA ILE A 119 12.34 7.34 -10.44
C ILE A 119 12.38 6.04 -11.25
N PRO A 120 13.55 5.63 -11.77
CA PRO A 120 13.67 4.35 -12.47
C PRO A 120 13.29 3.16 -11.59
N TYR A 121 12.79 2.10 -12.21
CA TYR A 121 12.26 0.93 -11.48
C TYR A 121 13.25 0.36 -10.46
N GLU A 122 14.53 0.20 -10.83
CA GLU A 122 15.54 -0.35 -9.91
C GLU A 122 15.75 0.53 -8.68
N GLU A 123 15.79 1.85 -8.87
CA GLU A 123 15.90 2.80 -7.76
C GLU A 123 14.63 2.78 -6.91
N ALA A 124 13.46 2.69 -7.52
CA ALA A 124 12.20 2.59 -6.81
C ALA A 124 12.13 1.32 -5.97
N GLN A 125 12.62 0.19 -6.48
CA GLN A 125 12.74 -1.05 -5.72
C GLN A 125 13.63 -0.88 -4.48
N GLY A 126 14.79 -0.25 -4.65
CA GLY A 126 15.72 0.03 -3.54
C GLY A 126 15.09 0.94 -2.50
N PHE A 127 14.40 1.99 -2.95
CA PHE A 127 13.69 2.91 -2.05
C PHE A 127 12.59 2.16 -1.26
N MET A 128 11.76 1.38 -1.93
CA MET A 128 10.68 0.65 -1.26
C MET A 128 11.20 -0.40 -0.30
N LYS A 129 12.34 -1.00 -0.59
CA LYS A 129 13.02 -1.91 0.34
C LYS A 129 13.44 -1.18 1.62
N SER A 130 14.01 0.03 1.49
CA SER A 130 14.35 0.86 2.65
C SER A 130 13.12 1.27 3.45
N ILE A 131 12.03 1.64 2.77
CA ILE A 131 10.75 1.96 3.41
C ILE A 131 10.18 0.74 4.15
N ARG A 132 10.29 -0.45 3.56
CA ARG A 132 9.86 -1.69 4.22
C ARG A 132 10.60 -1.92 5.53
N GLU A 133 11.91 -1.76 5.54
CA GLU A 133 12.72 -1.89 6.75
C GLU A 133 12.34 -0.85 7.81
N TYR A 134 12.18 0.39 7.38
CA TYR A 134 11.75 1.50 8.23
C TYR A 134 10.37 1.22 8.85
N SER A 135 9.40 0.84 8.03
CA SER A 135 8.03 0.57 8.46
C SER A 135 7.95 -0.65 9.37
N PHE A 136 8.70 -1.71 9.04
CA PHE A 136 8.76 -2.92 9.86
C PHE A 136 9.27 -2.60 11.28
N ALA A 137 10.36 -1.87 11.38
CA ALA A 137 10.93 -1.49 12.67
C ALA A 137 9.96 -0.64 13.49
N GLY A 138 9.30 0.32 12.86
CA GLY A 138 8.29 1.16 13.49
C GLY A 138 7.08 0.37 13.98
N TRP A 139 6.52 -0.48 13.14
CA TRP A 139 5.39 -1.33 13.49
C TRP A 139 5.75 -2.30 14.62
N LYS A 140 6.90 -2.92 14.54
CA LYS A 140 7.38 -3.82 15.61
C LYS A 140 7.41 -3.11 16.95
N ARG A 141 7.95 -1.89 16.98
CA ARG A 141 8.05 -1.10 18.21
C ARG A 141 6.68 -0.71 18.76
N VAL A 142 5.79 -0.28 17.89
CA VAL A 142 4.43 0.15 18.28
C VAL A 142 3.59 -1.03 18.76
N MET A 143 3.78 -2.21 18.18
CA MET A 143 3.03 -3.42 18.50
C MET A 143 3.49 -4.09 19.80
N GLU A 144 4.69 -3.82 20.25
CA GLU A 144 5.22 -4.29 21.52
C GLU A 144 4.59 -3.52 22.68
#